data_3bb0c9b792c289b3f98b45cd143bac19
#
_entry.id   3bb0c9b792c289b3f98b45cd143bac19
#
_cell.length_a   1.000
_cell.length_b   1.000
_cell.length_c   1.000
_cell.angle_alpha   90.00
_cell.angle_beta   90.00
_cell.angle_gamma   90.00
#
_symmetry.space_group_name_H-M   'P 1'
#
loop_
_entity.id
_entity.type
_entity.pdbx_description
1 polymer ?
#
loop_
_entity_poly.entity_id
_entity_poly.type
_entity_poly.pdbx_seq_one_letter_code
_entity_poly.pdbx_strand_id
1 'polypeptide(L)'
;PGVSTDTRRRILDAADRYGYDFTRITEKQNAAGTIYLVIYKKHGAIVDDTPFFSQLSEGITDACQQSGYKLKILYLLGENDELLPQIEEIQYSDCIGIILLGTEMQKEDALLFQHLSVPFVLLDTYFETVACDYVLINNVQGAYLATSHLIKKTRKQPGYLKSSYAIGNFAERNSGFFKAVRAYGMSSSKSIVHALTPSIDGAYADMKEILNAGEKLAPCYFADNDLIAV
;
A
#
# COMPACT_ATOMS: atom_id res chain seq x y z
N PRO A 1 -38.76 -10.42 -9.61
CA PRO A 1 -39.95 -9.93 -10.31
C PRO A 1 -39.48 -9.08 -11.48
N GLY A 2 -39.63 -9.63 -12.72
CA GLY A 2 -39.22 -8.94 -13.93
C GLY A 2 -40.24 -7.88 -14.35
N VAL A 3 -39.75 -6.87 -15.07
CA VAL A 3 -40.55 -5.81 -15.66
C VAL A 3 -41.45 -6.42 -16.78
N SER A 4 -42.71 -6.01 -16.87
CA SER A 4 -43.60 -6.48 -17.93
C SER A 4 -43.06 -6.13 -19.33
N THR A 5 -43.44 -6.94 -20.33
CA THR A 5 -43.01 -6.76 -21.73
C THR A 5 -43.36 -5.36 -22.27
N ASP A 6 -44.53 -4.85 -21.91
CA ASP A 6 -45.01 -3.52 -22.31
C ASP A 6 -44.20 -2.41 -21.64
N THR A 7 -43.91 -2.53 -20.36
CA THR A 7 -43.07 -1.57 -19.64
C THR A 7 -41.63 -1.57 -20.18
N ARG A 8 -41.10 -2.75 -20.51
CA ARG A 8 -39.77 -2.87 -21.13
C ARG A 8 -39.69 -2.16 -22.48
N ARG A 9 -40.72 -2.35 -23.33
CA ARG A 9 -40.81 -1.70 -24.63
C ARG A 9 -40.85 -0.17 -24.48
N ARG A 10 -41.70 0.35 -23.59
CA ARG A 10 -41.79 1.79 -23.33
C ARG A 10 -40.48 2.41 -22.83
N ILE A 11 -39.72 1.67 -22.02
CA ILE A 11 -38.40 2.13 -21.56
C ILE A 11 -37.41 2.18 -22.72
N LEU A 12 -37.38 1.18 -23.60
CA LEU A 12 -36.50 1.14 -24.75
C LEU A 12 -36.83 2.26 -25.77
N ASP A 13 -38.14 2.44 -26.07
CA ASP A 13 -38.57 3.54 -26.94
C ASP A 13 -38.23 4.94 -26.38
N ALA A 14 -38.33 5.12 -25.07
CA ALA A 14 -37.95 6.35 -24.43
C ALA A 14 -36.40 6.56 -24.50
N ALA A 15 -35.64 5.51 -24.23
CA ALA A 15 -34.18 5.56 -24.29
C ALA A 15 -33.68 5.93 -25.70
N ASP A 16 -34.28 5.34 -26.74
CA ASP A 16 -33.97 5.63 -28.14
C ASP A 16 -34.32 7.09 -28.49
N ARG A 17 -35.49 7.56 -28.06
CA ARG A 17 -35.96 8.95 -28.28
C ARG A 17 -35.05 9.99 -27.64
N TYR A 18 -34.42 9.68 -26.50
CA TYR A 18 -33.52 10.57 -25.77
C TYR A 18 -32.04 10.34 -26.12
N GLY A 19 -31.74 9.51 -27.13
CA GLY A 19 -30.38 9.22 -27.58
C GLY A 19 -29.53 8.49 -26.54
N TYR A 20 -30.15 7.61 -25.73
CA TYR A 20 -29.41 6.83 -24.75
C TYR A 20 -28.53 5.80 -25.43
N ASP A 21 -27.23 5.88 -25.16
CA ASP A 21 -26.24 4.99 -25.75
C ASP A 21 -26.22 3.63 -25.02
N PHE A 22 -26.85 2.63 -25.64
CA PHE A 22 -26.91 1.26 -25.13
C PHE A 22 -25.55 0.53 -25.20
N THR A 23 -24.58 1.00 -25.98
CA THR A 23 -23.25 0.36 -26.05
C THR A 23 -22.56 0.41 -24.71
N ARG A 24 -22.78 1.46 -23.91
CA ARG A 24 -22.31 1.59 -22.54
C ARG A 24 -22.83 0.50 -21.58
N ILE A 25 -24.02 -0.06 -21.86
CA ILE A 25 -24.58 -1.18 -21.08
C ILE A 25 -23.95 -2.50 -21.51
N THR A 26 -23.70 -2.65 -22.82
CA THR A 26 -23.09 -3.86 -23.39
C THR A 26 -21.62 -3.97 -22.97
N GLU A 27 -20.90 -2.86 -22.91
CA GLU A 27 -19.54 -2.81 -22.38
C GLU A 27 -19.47 -3.20 -20.89
N LYS A 28 -20.47 -2.76 -20.08
CA LYS A 28 -20.57 -3.19 -18.67
C LYS A 28 -20.94 -4.66 -18.49
N GLN A 29 -21.63 -5.27 -19.45
CA GLN A 29 -22.00 -6.70 -19.40
C GLN A 29 -20.91 -7.64 -19.89
N ASN A 30 -19.92 -7.14 -20.63
CA ASN A 30 -18.79 -7.91 -21.15
C ASN A 30 -17.51 -7.76 -20.30
N ALA A 31 -17.63 -7.36 -19.04
CA ALA A 31 -16.48 -7.35 -18.15
C ALA A 31 -15.93 -8.78 -18.01
N ALA A 32 -14.63 -8.95 -18.20
CA ALA A 32 -13.94 -10.24 -18.11
C ALA A 32 -14.01 -10.87 -16.71
N GLY A 33 -14.48 -10.12 -15.71
CA GLY A 33 -14.69 -10.53 -14.32
C GLY A 33 -14.46 -9.37 -13.36
N THR A 34 -14.56 -9.63 -12.06
CA THR A 34 -14.33 -8.63 -11.01
C THR A 34 -13.00 -8.92 -10.30
N ILE A 35 -12.08 -7.97 -10.32
CA ILE A 35 -10.86 -7.99 -9.50
C ILE A 35 -11.14 -7.25 -8.21
N TYR A 36 -10.69 -7.80 -7.09
CA TYR A 36 -10.78 -7.14 -5.80
C TYR A 36 -9.42 -6.52 -5.44
N LEU A 37 -9.39 -5.20 -5.22
CA LEU A 37 -8.32 -4.54 -4.51
C LEU A 37 -8.63 -4.61 -3.03
N VAL A 38 -7.96 -5.51 -2.33
CA VAL A 38 -8.10 -5.70 -0.90
C VAL A 38 -7.03 -4.87 -0.21
N ILE A 39 -7.43 -3.88 0.56
CA ILE A 39 -6.54 -3.01 1.33
C ILE A 39 -6.59 -3.46 2.79
N TYR A 40 -5.50 -4.11 3.23
CA TYR A 40 -5.37 -4.54 4.60
C TYR A 40 -4.81 -3.42 5.46
N LYS A 41 -5.48 -3.13 6.58
CA LYS A 41 -5.06 -2.16 7.59
C LYS A 41 -4.94 -2.84 8.94
N LYS A 42 -3.77 -2.76 9.55
CA LYS A 42 -3.59 -3.17 10.93
C LYS A 42 -3.86 -2.00 11.89
N HIS A 43 -3.25 -0.86 11.59
CA HIS A 43 -3.40 0.38 12.34
C HIS A 43 -3.93 1.53 11.48
N GLY A 44 -3.92 1.39 10.15
CA GLY A 44 -4.31 2.43 9.20
C GLY A 44 -3.32 3.60 9.09
N ALA A 45 -2.42 3.75 10.04
CA ALA A 45 -1.55 4.91 10.19
C ALA A 45 -0.53 5.12 9.05
N ILE A 46 -0.30 4.11 8.21
CA ILE A 46 0.65 4.20 7.10
C ILE A 46 -0.08 4.31 5.77
N VAL A 47 -1.19 3.57 5.63
CA VAL A 47 -1.93 3.48 4.36
C VAL A 47 -2.84 4.69 4.14
N ASP A 48 -3.38 5.31 5.20
CA ASP A 48 -4.40 6.37 5.08
C ASP A 48 -3.82 7.75 4.74
N ASP A 49 -2.62 8.08 5.21
CA ASP A 49 -2.10 9.44 5.19
C ASP A 49 -1.15 9.76 4.01
N THR A 50 -0.80 8.75 3.19
CA THR A 50 0.17 8.95 2.11
C THR A 50 -0.48 9.05 0.73
N PRO A 51 -0.20 10.10 -0.07
CA PRO A 51 -0.67 10.23 -1.45
C PRO A 51 -0.28 9.05 -2.36
N PHE A 52 0.78 8.30 -2.00
CA PHE A 52 1.25 7.12 -2.71
C PHE A 52 0.14 6.07 -2.90
N PHE A 53 -0.63 5.76 -1.86
CA PHE A 53 -1.67 4.72 -1.94
C PHE A 53 -2.88 5.16 -2.76
N SER A 54 -3.20 6.46 -2.78
CA SER A 54 -4.23 7.02 -3.65
C SER A 54 -3.84 6.89 -5.12
N GLN A 55 -2.61 7.26 -5.48
CA GLN A 55 -2.08 7.14 -6.84
C GLN A 55 -1.96 5.68 -7.28
N LEU A 56 -1.56 4.78 -6.37
CA LEU A 56 -1.50 3.35 -6.63
C LEU A 56 -2.89 2.78 -6.96
N SER A 57 -3.91 3.15 -6.18
CA SER A 57 -5.30 2.74 -6.39
C SER A 57 -5.86 3.29 -7.70
N GLU A 58 -5.51 4.53 -8.08
CA GLU A 58 -5.86 5.12 -9.37
C GLU A 58 -5.24 4.32 -10.52
N GLY A 59 -3.94 4.03 -10.46
CA GLY A 59 -3.26 3.22 -11.49
C GLY A 59 -3.83 1.82 -11.64
N ILE A 60 -4.22 1.17 -10.54
CA ILE A 60 -4.90 -0.13 -10.57
C ILE A 60 -6.28 -0.01 -11.20
N THR A 61 -7.03 1.05 -10.89
CA THR A 61 -8.35 1.33 -11.46
C THR A 61 -8.25 1.47 -12.97
N ASP A 62 -7.32 2.28 -13.45
CA ASP A 62 -7.09 2.51 -14.88
C ASP A 62 -6.69 1.22 -15.60
N ALA A 63 -5.79 0.43 -15.02
CA ALA A 63 -5.36 -0.84 -15.60
C ALA A 63 -6.51 -1.87 -15.70
N CYS A 64 -7.35 -1.97 -14.67
CA CYS A 64 -8.53 -2.83 -14.70
C CYS A 64 -9.53 -2.38 -15.78
N GLN A 65 -9.79 -1.06 -15.86
CA GLN A 65 -10.71 -0.50 -16.86
C GLN A 65 -10.22 -0.74 -18.29
N GLN A 66 -8.94 -0.49 -18.57
CA GLN A 66 -8.32 -0.72 -19.87
C GLN A 66 -8.35 -2.21 -20.28
N SER A 67 -8.25 -3.09 -19.30
CA SER A 67 -8.27 -4.55 -19.51
C SER A 67 -9.68 -5.17 -19.49
N GLY A 68 -10.72 -4.36 -19.35
CA GLY A 68 -12.11 -4.80 -19.34
C GLY A 68 -12.56 -5.50 -18.04
N TYR A 69 -11.81 -5.36 -16.95
CA TYR A 69 -12.20 -5.86 -15.63
C TYR A 69 -12.99 -4.83 -14.84
N LYS A 70 -13.89 -5.31 -14.00
CA LYS A 70 -14.46 -4.49 -12.91
C LYS A 70 -13.49 -4.49 -11.74
N LEU A 71 -13.36 -3.35 -11.07
CA LEU A 71 -12.63 -3.25 -9.81
C LEU A 71 -13.59 -3.05 -8.65
N LYS A 72 -13.40 -3.83 -7.58
CA LYS A 72 -14.06 -3.62 -6.29
C LYS A 72 -12.99 -3.41 -5.23
N ILE A 73 -13.12 -2.35 -4.44
CA ILE A 73 -12.19 -2.05 -3.34
C ILE A 73 -12.84 -2.56 -2.05
N LEU A 74 -12.06 -3.33 -1.28
CA LEU A 74 -12.45 -3.88 0.01
C LEU A 74 -11.41 -3.52 1.05
N TYR A 75 -11.85 -2.99 2.19
CA TYR A 75 -10.98 -2.70 3.34
C TYR A 75 -11.13 -3.80 4.37
N LEU A 76 -10.01 -4.38 4.79
CA LEU A 76 -9.95 -5.38 5.86
C LEU A 76 -9.16 -4.82 7.05
N LEU A 77 -9.72 -4.95 8.26
CA LEU A 77 -9.12 -4.48 9.50
C LEU A 77 -8.55 -5.68 10.27
N GLY A 78 -7.22 -5.72 10.43
CA GLY A 78 -6.50 -6.86 10.99
C GLY A 78 -6.68 -7.11 12.50
N GLU A 79 -7.25 -6.16 13.23
CA GLU A 79 -7.50 -6.29 14.68
C GLU A 79 -8.91 -6.84 15.01
N ASN A 80 -9.68 -7.21 14.01
CA ASN A 80 -11.06 -7.65 14.15
C ASN A 80 -11.15 -9.17 14.10
N ASP A 81 -11.87 -9.77 15.06
CA ASP A 81 -12.25 -11.20 15.05
C ASP A 81 -13.05 -11.60 13.79
N GLU A 82 -13.53 -10.59 13.03
CA GLU A 82 -14.26 -10.75 11.77
C GLU A 82 -13.36 -10.86 10.52
N LEU A 83 -12.04 -10.80 10.66
CA LEU A 83 -11.13 -10.83 9.50
C LEU A 83 -11.30 -12.12 8.67
N LEU A 84 -11.29 -13.27 9.34
CA LEU A 84 -11.44 -14.56 8.65
C LEU A 84 -12.80 -14.70 7.96
N PRO A 85 -13.95 -14.42 8.59
CA PRO A 85 -15.25 -14.38 7.90
C PRO A 85 -15.28 -13.46 6.68
N GLN A 86 -14.66 -12.26 6.75
CA GLN A 86 -14.63 -11.34 5.61
C GLN A 86 -13.79 -11.88 4.45
N ILE A 87 -12.68 -12.57 4.74
CA ILE A 87 -11.87 -13.24 3.71
C ILE A 87 -12.67 -14.39 3.09
N GLU A 88 -13.37 -15.19 3.89
CA GLU A 88 -14.20 -16.29 3.40
C GLU A 88 -15.36 -15.82 2.50
N GLU A 89 -15.94 -14.65 2.75
CA GLU A 89 -16.97 -14.07 1.87
C GLU A 89 -16.45 -13.81 0.45
N ILE A 90 -15.17 -13.53 0.27
CA ILE A 90 -14.57 -13.35 -1.06
C ILE A 90 -14.68 -14.63 -1.88
N GLN A 91 -14.54 -15.81 -1.26
CA GLN A 91 -14.65 -17.10 -1.90
C GLN A 91 -16.01 -17.34 -2.59
N TYR A 92 -17.07 -16.76 -2.05
CA TYR A 92 -18.45 -16.91 -2.55
C TYR A 92 -18.92 -15.73 -3.42
N SER A 93 -18.01 -14.81 -3.73
CA SER A 93 -18.29 -13.61 -4.53
C SER A 93 -18.02 -13.84 -6.02
N ASP A 94 -18.21 -12.81 -6.84
CA ASP A 94 -17.84 -12.77 -8.26
C ASP A 94 -16.34 -12.44 -8.50
N CYS A 95 -15.53 -12.54 -7.47
CA CYS A 95 -14.10 -12.26 -7.51
C CYS A 95 -13.34 -13.32 -8.31
N ILE A 96 -12.61 -12.91 -9.33
CA ILE A 96 -11.76 -13.79 -10.14
C ILE A 96 -10.26 -13.65 -9.85
N GLY A 97 -9.87 -12.62 -9.09
CA GLY A 97 -8.49 -12.37 -8.67
C GLY A 97 -8.39 -11.24 -7.66
N ILE A 98 -7.40 -11.30 -6.80
CA ILE A 98 -7.19 -10.36 -5.72
C ILE A 98 -5.85 -9.65 -5.90
N ILE A 99 -5.86 -8.32 -5.82
CA ILE A 99 -4.67 -7.51 -5.58
C ILE A 99 -4.70 -7.15 -4.08
N LEU A 100 -3.82 -7.75 -3.29
CA LEU A 100 -3.80 -7.63 -1.84
C LEU A 100 -2.72 -6.63 -1.41
N LEU A 101 -3.12 -5.41 -1.07
CA LEU A 101 -2.22 -4.40 -0.51
C LEU A 101 -1.94 -4.75 0.96
N GLY A 102 -0.74 -5.28 1.21
CA GLY A 102 -0.34 -5.85 2.48
C GLY A 102 0.73 -5.06 3.23
N THR A 103 0.86 -3.75 2.99
CA THR A 103 1.91 -2.90 3.59
C THR A 103 2.03 -3.07 5.11
N GLU A 104 0.89 -3.19 5.81
CA GLU A 104 0.82 -3.36 7.27
C GLU A 104 0.64 -4.83 7.71
N MET A 105 0.62 -5.78 6.77
CA MET A 105 0.42 -7.20 7.09
C MET A 105 1.61 -7.81 7.82
N GLN A 106 1.28 -8.78 8.65
CA GLN A 106 2.22 -9.79 9.15
C GLN A 106 2.05 -11.08 8.34
N LYS A 107 3.02 -11.99 8.46
CA LYS A 107 3.01 -13.26 7.73
C LYS A 107 1.74 -14.07 8.00
N GLU A 108 1.30 -14.09 9.25
CA GLU A 108 0.12 -14.82 9.72
C GLU A 108 -1.15 -14.35 9.02
N ASP A 109 -1.27 -13.03 8.79
CA ASP A 109 -2.41 -12.43 8.07
C ASP A 109 -2.43 -12.88 6.61
N ALA A 110 -1.25 -12.88 5.95
CA ALA A 110 -1.13 -13.30 4.55
C ALA A 110 -1.44 -14.79 4.34
N LEU A 111 -1.13 -15.65 5.33
CA LEU A 111 -1.43 -17.08 5.27
C LEU A 111 -2.93 -17.36 5.21
N LEU A 112 -3.78 -16.50 5.74
CA LEU A 112 -5.23 -16.66 5.68
C LEU A 112 -5.76 -16.65 4.22
N PHE A 113 -5.11 -15.89 3.35
CA PHE A 113 -5.48 -15.82 1.93
C PHE A 113 -5.08 -17.05 1.12
N GLN A 114 -4.14 -17.87 1.60
CA GLN A 114 -3.73 -19.11 0.92
C GLN A 114 -4.83 -20.19 0.89
N HIS A 115 -5.85 -20.06 1.74
CA HIS A 115 -7.00 -20.97 1.76
C HIS A 115 -8.05 -20.64 0.70
N LEU A 116 -7.95 -19.47 0.05
CA LEU A 116 -8.85 -19.08 -1.03
C LEU A 116 -8.52 -19.84 -2.31
N SER A 117 -9.55 -20.24 -3.06
CA SER A 117 -9.40 -20.77 -4.42
C SER A 117 -9.16 -19.68 -5.46
N VAL A 118 -9.35 -18.41 -5.08
CA VAL A 118 -9.13 -17.24 -5.92
C VAL A 118 -7.65 -16.87 -5.89
N PRO A 119 -6.98 -16.72 -7.05
CA PRO A 119 -5.57 -16.33 -7.08
C PRO A 119 -5.40 -14.90 -6.55
N PHE A 120 -4.27 -14.66 -5.86
CA PHE A 120 -3.93 -13.33 -5.38
C PHE A 120 -2.48 -12.96 -5.66
N VAL A 121 -2.27 -11.65 -5.83
CA VAL A 121 -0.94 -11.01 -5.91
C VAL A 121 -0.77 -10.15 -4.66
N LEU A 122 0.32 -10.34 -3.94
CA LEU A 122 0.65 -9.52 -2.77
C LEU A 122 1.39 -8.26 -3.22
N LEU A 123 0.87 -7.10 -2.83
CA LEU A 123 1.36 -5.79 -3.24
C LEU A 123 2.01 -5.06 -2.06
N ASP A 124 3.19 -4.50 -2.30
CA ASP A 124 3.97 -3.68 -1.37
C ASP A 124 4.50 -4.40 -0.12
N THR A 125 4.41 -5.72 -0.05
CA THR A 125 5.06 -6.55 0.97
C THR A 125 5.32 -7.96 0.44
N TYR A 126 6.19 -8.72 1.10
CA TYR A 126 6.42 -10.12 0.78
C TYR A 126 6.79 -10.91 2.04
N PHE A 127 6.62 -12.23 1.96
CA PHE A 127 7.03 -13.16 3.00
C PHE A 127 7.61 -14.41 2.33
N GLU A 128 8.83 -14.80 2.67
CA GLU A 128 9.59 -15.87 2.00
C GLU A 128 8.87 -17.22 2.00
N THR A 129 7.93 -17.43 2.91
CA THR A 129 7.21 -18.71 3.07
C THR A 129 5.76 -18.66 2.63
N VAL A 130 5.30 -17.55 2.08
CA VAL A 130 3.96 -17.40 1.49
C VAL A 130 4.09 -17.58 -0.02
N ALA A 131 3.48 -18.64 -0.56
CA ALA A 131 3.54 -18.94 -1.99
C ALA A 131 2.49 -18.12 -2.76
N CYS A 132 2.90 -17.00 -3.34
CA CYS A 132 2.10 -16.16 -4.24
C CYS A 132 3.01 -15.28 -5.11
N ASP A 133 2.45 -14.60 -6.08
CA ASP A 133 3.14 -13.55 -6.82
C ASP A 133 3.23 -12.26 -6.01
N TYR A 134 4.29 -11.47 -6.26
CA TYR A 134 4.56 -10.24 -5.53
C TYR A 134 4.82 -9.07 -6.47
N VAL A 135 4.33 -7.89 -6.11
CA VAL A 135 4.71 -6.62 -6.73
C VAL A 135 5.26 -5.70 -5.66
N LEU A 136 6.56 -5.36 -5.75
CA LEU A 136 7.31 -4.73 -4.68
C LEU A 136 8.04 -3.48 -5.15
N ILE A 137 8.28 -2.57 -4.21
CA ILE A 137 9.26 -1.49 -4.34
C ILE A 137 10.62 -2.02 -3.91
N ASN A 138 11.70 -1.61 -4.60
CA ASN A 138 13.05 -1.91 -4.14
C ASN A 138 13.50 -0.93 -3.05
N ASN A 139 12.98 -1.13 -1.84
CA ASN A 139 13.23 -0.28 -0.67
C ASN A 139 14.71 -0.23 -0.28
N VAL A 140 15.42 -1.37 -0.37
CA VAL A 140 16.85 -1.45 -0.04
C VAL A 140 17.66 -0.56 -0.99
N GLN A 141 17.39 -0.64 -2.30
CA GLN A 141 18.10 0.18 -3.29
C GLN A 141 17.73 1.65 -3.15
N GLY A 142 16.44 1.97 -2.97
CA GLY A 142 15.98 3.35 -2.79
C GLY A 142 16.65 4.03 -1.61
N ALA A 143 16.64 3.39 -0.45
CA ALA A 143 17.30 3.91 0.75
C ALA A 143 18.83 4.01 0.60
N TYR A 144 19.46 3.03 -0.06
CA TYR A 144 20.89 3.07 -0.37
C TYR A 144 21.24 4.29 -1.24
N LEU A 145 20.47 4.55 -2.29
CA LEU A 145 20.70 5.67 -3.20
C LEU A 145 20.49 7.02 -2.52
N ALA A 146 19.40 7.18 -1.77
CA ALA A 146 19.11 8.41 -1.03
C ALA A 146 20.18 8.72 0.01
N THR A 147 20.57 7.71 0.81
CA THR A 147 21.64 7.85 1.81
C THR A 147 22.99 8.16 1.17
N SER A 148 23.31 7.47 0.06
CA SER A 148 24.53 7.74 -0.70
C SER A 148 24.58 9.19 -1.24
N HIS A 149 23.44 9.70 -1.69
CA HIS A 149 23.29 11.08 -2.13
C HIS A 149 23.60 12.06 -0.99
N LEU A 150 23.00 11.85 0.20
CA LEU A 150 23.28 12.66 1.40
C LEU A 150 24.76 12.67 1.76
N ILE A 151 25.40 11.50 1.80
CA ILE A 151 26.83 11.38 2.14
C ILE A 151 27.69 12.11 1.12
N LYS A 152 27.44 11.93 -0.18
CA LYS A 152 28.18 12.62 -1.24
C LYS A 152 28.05 14.15 -1.16
N LYS A 153 26.84 14.63 -0.89
CA LYS A 153 26.51 16.06 -0.84
C LYS A 153 27.07 16.73 0.41
N THR A 154 26.94 16.10 1.58
CA THR A 154 27.31 16.71 2.87
C THR A 154 28.72 16.38 3.33
N ARG A 155 29.30 15.27 2.85
CA ARG A 155 30.56 14.70 3.33
C ARG A 155 30.55 14.39 4.85
N LYS A 156 29.36 14.15 5.41
CA LYS A 156 29.13 13.88 6.82
C LYS A 156 28.35 12.59 7.02
N GLN A 157 28.43 12.03 8.24
CA GLN A 157 27.66 10.88 8.63
C GLN A 157 26.18 11.27 8.77
N PRO A 158 25.26 10.67 8.01
CA PRO A 158 23.83 10.93 8.17
C PRO A 158 23.29 10.24 9.42
N GLY A 159 22.26 10.85 10.01
CA GLY A 159 21.35 10.22 10.94
C GLY A 159 20.18 9.55 10.22
N TYR A 160 19.33 8.88 10.97
CA TYR A 160 18.17 8.18 10.47
C TYR A 160 16.95 8.50 11.32
N LEU A 161 15.91 9.04 10.69
CA LEU A 161 14.58 9.23 11.26
C LEU A 161 13.76 7.97 10.91
N LYS A 162 13.71 7.06 11.87
CA LYS A 162 13.09 5.75 11.73
C LYS A 162 11.63 5.83 12.17
N SER A 163 10.74 5.14 11.48
CA SER A 163 9.37 4.91 11.98
C SER A 163 9.37 4.13 13.29
N SER A 164 8.52 4.55 14.24
CA SER A 164 8.22 3.77 15.45
C SER A 164 7.37 2.53 15.15
N TYR A 165 6.69 2.47 13.98
CA TYR A 165 5.91 1.33 13.54
C TYR A 165 6.78 0.36 12.72
N ALA A 166 6.63 -0.93 13.00
CA ALA A 166 7.38 -1.97 12.33
C ALA A 166 6.60 -2.52 11.13
N ILE A 167 7.09 -2.25 9.91
CA ILE A 167 6.64 -2.89 8.68
C ILE A 167 7.84 -3.34 7.85
N GLY A 168 7.61 -4.30 6.94
CA GLY A 168 8.67 -4.87 6.09
C GLY A 168 9.43 -3.80 5.29
N ASN A 169 8.72 -2.85 4.69
CA ASN A 169 9.30 -1.78 3.90
C ASN A 169 10.29 -0.91 4.70
N PHE A 170 9.97 -0.58 5.95
CA PHE A 170 10.87 0.21 6.80
C PHE A 170 12.10 -0.61 7.24
N ALA A 171 11.94 -1.92 7.47
CA ALA A 171 13.08 -2.80 7.75
C ALA A 171 14.05 -2.86 6.56
N GLU A 172 13.53 -2.92 5.33
CA GLU A 172 14.34 -2.89 4.11
C GLU A 172 15.02 -1.52 3.90
N ARG A 173 14.33 -0.40 4.16
CA ARG A 173 14.91 0.95 4.10
C ARG A 173 16.02 1.11 5.12
N ASN A 174 15.84 0.60 6.33
CA ASN A 174 16.88 0.54 7.35
C ASN A 174 18.12 -0.22 6.85
N SER A 175 17.92 -1.38 6.25
CA SER A 175 19.01 -2.19 5.67
C SER A 175 19.75 -1.42 4.58
N GLY A 176 19.04 -0.74 3.69
CA GLY A 176 19.59 0.09 2.62
C GLY A 176 20.41 1.27 3.16
N PHE A 177 19.88 1.97 4.18
CA PHE A 177 20.58 3.06 4.86
C PHE A 177 21.94 2.60 5.42
N PHE A 178 21.95 1.56 6.25
CA PHE A 178 23.19 1.07 6.84
C PHE A 178 24.14 0.44 5.83
N LYS A 179 23.62 -0.13 4.73
CA LYS A 179 24.44 -0.60 3.61
C LYS A 179 25.21 0.55 2.98
N ALA A 180 24.56 1.70 2.75
CA ALA A 180 25.22 2.89 2.22
C ALA A 180 26.25 3.44 3.19
N VAL A 181 25.91 3.61 4.47
CA VAL A 181 26.85 4.09 5.51
C VAL A 181 28.14 3.26 5.51
N ARG A 182 28.03 1.93 5.50
CA ARG A 182 29.20 1.03 5.45
C ARG A 182 29.97 1.14 4.14
N ALA A 183 29.28 1.25 3.00
CA ALA A 183 29.92 1.37 1.69
C ALA A 183 30.80 2.61 1.54
N TYR A 184 30.49 3.67 2.30
CA TYR A 184 31.29 4.90 2.37
C TYR A 184 32.33 4.88 3.51
N GLY A 185 32.64 3.73 4.09
CA GLY A 185 33.64 3.57 5.14
C GLY A 185 33.23 4.17 6.49
N MET A 186 31.96 4.47 6.70
CA MET A 186 31.43 5.03 7.95
C MET A 186 30.96 3.92 8.89
N SER A 187 31.05 4.14 10.21
CA SER A 187 30.60 3.17 11.20
C SER A 187 29.10 3.29 11.43
N SER A 188 28.37 2.19 11.27
CA SER A 188 26.92 2.14 11.55
C SER A 188 26.58 2.55 12.99
N SER A 189 27.43 2.23 13.96
CA SER A 189 27.24 2.59 15.38
C SER A 189 27.35 4.08 15.69
N LYS A 190 27.87 4.87 14.76
CA LYS A 190 27.98 6.33 14.90
C LYS A 190 26.81 7.08 14.29
N SER A 191 25.92 6.41 13.56
CA SER A 191 24.69 7.04 13.06
C SER A 191 23.70 7.28 14.21
N ILE A 192 23.22 8.51 14.29
CA ILE A 192 22.18 8.90 15.24
C ILE A 192 20.85 8.43 14.65
N VAL A 193 20.08 7.70 15.44
CA VAL A 193 18.78 7.17 15.02
C VAL A 193 17.73 7.65 16.02
N HIS A 194 16.71 8.33 15.51
CA HIS A 194 15.53 8.70 16.28
C HIS A 194 14.32 7.95 15.76
N ALA A 195 13.52 7.36 16.65
CA ALA A 195 12.27 6.70 16.31
C ALA A 195 11.14 7.72 16.43
N LEU A 196 10.37 7.92 15.35
CA LEU A 196 9.31 8.90 15.26
C LEU A 196 8.00 8.22 14.82
N THR A 197 6.90 8.76 15.27
CA THR A 197 5.56 8.36 14.81
C THR A 197 5.40 8.68 13.32
N PRO A 198 4.94 7.73 12.49
CA PRO A 198 4.89 7.92 11.03
C PRO A 198 3.67 8.75 10.57
N SER A 199 3.46 9.91 11.17
CA SER A 199 2.49 10.93 10.79
C SER A 199 3.12 12.31 10.95
N ILE A 200 2.61 13.32 10.26
CA ILE A 200 3.16 14.69 10.33
C ILE A 200 3.14 15.22 11.76
N ASP A 201 1.96 15.19 12.41
CA ASP A 201 1.81 15.71 13.76
C ASP A 201 2.60 14.90 14.80
N GLY A 202 2.60 13.56 14.65
CA GLY A 202 3.34 12.67 15.54
C GLY A 202 4.84 12.86 15.42
N ALA A 203 5.38 12.87 14.20
CA ALA A 203 6.81 13.11 13.96
C ALA A 203 7.25 14.48 14.47
N TYR A 204 6.41 15.51 14.29
CA TYR A 204 6.68 16.83 14.83
C TYR A 204 6.74 16.85 16.37
N ALA A 205 5.75 16.19 17.03
CA ALA A 205 5.70 16.11 18.48
C ALA A 205 6.93 15.37 19.04
N ASP A 206 7.23 14.20 18.50
CA ASP A 206 8.37 13.37 18.91
C ASP A 206 9.71 14.12 18.70
N MET A 207 9.88 14.78 17.55
CA MET A 207 11.10 15.54 17.28
C MET A 207 11.24 16.73 18.20
N LYS A 208 10.14 17.38 18.56
CA LYS A 208 10.14 18.48 19.55
C LYS A 208 10.58 18.00 20.93
N GLU A 209 10.17 16.80 21.36
CA GLU A 209 10.62 16.19 22.61
C GLU A 209 12.15 15.90 22.57
N ILE A 210 12.65 15.32 21.48
CA ILE A 210 14.08 15.06 21.27
C ILE A 210 14.89 16.36 21.38
N LEU A 211 14.41 17.44 20.75
CA LEU A 211 15.06 18.75 20.81
C LEU A 211 15.03 19.35 22.24
N ASN A 212 13.91 19.25 22.92
CA ASN A 212 13.78 19.74 24.31
C ASN A 212 14.63 18.97 25.31
N ALA A 213 14.82 17.66 25.05
CA ALA A 213 15.70 16.81 25.85
C ALA A 213 17.21 17.11 25.60
N GLY A 214 17.53 17.95 24.63
CA GLY A 214 18.93 18.27 24.26
C GLY A 214 19.66 17.09 23.64
N GLU A 215 18.98 16.15 23.02
CA GLU A 215 19.61 15.00 22.37
C GLU A 215 20.54 15.45 21.23
N LYS A 216 21.55 14.63 21.00
CA LYS A 216 22.50 14.89 19.92
C LYS A 216 21.83 14.72 18.57
N LEU A 217 22.01 15.71 17.70
CA LEU A 217 21.49 15.67 16.33
C LEU A 217 22.58 15.31 15.32
N ALA A 218 22.16 14.67 14.22
CA ALA A 218 22.99 14.47 13.06
C ALA A 218 22.99 15.71 12.14
N PRO A 219 24.02 15.92 11.34
CA PRO A 219 24.11 17.06 10.42
C PRO A 219 23.16 16.97 9.22
N CYS A 220 22.63 15.80 8.94
CA CYS A 220 21.61 15.51 7.93
C CYS A 220 20.96 14.19 8.27
N TYR A 221 19.75 13.96 7.75
CA TYR A 221 18.97 12.76 8.04
C TYR A 221 18.43 12.13 6.77
N PHE A 222 18.32 10.81 6.77
CA PHE A 222 17.43 10.02 5.94
C PHE A 222 16.18 9.70 6.77
N ALA A 223 14.99 9.78 6.19
CA ALA A 223 13.74 9.45 6.84
C ALA A 223 13.06 8.24 6.18
N ASP A 224 12.33 7.44 6.96
CA ASP A 224 11.63 6.26 6.47
C ASP A 224 10.55 6.60 5.43
N ASN A 225 9.85 7.72 5.60
CA ASN A 225 8.86 8.21 4.64
C ASN A 225 8.77 9.74 4.65
N ASP A 226 7.93 10.26 3.78
CA ASP A 226 7.73 11.71 3.59
C ASP A 226 7.10 12.36 4.81
N LEU A 227 6.16 11.68 5.48
CA LEU A 227 5.44 12.21 6.65
C LEU A 227 6.38 12.46 7.84
N ILE A 228 7.42 11.63 7.98
CA ILE A 228 8.45 11.79 9.00
C ILE A 228 9.45 12.90 8.61
N ALA A 229 9.59 13.17 7.31
CA ALA A 229 10.59 14.11 6.80
C ALA A 229 10.12 15.57 6.79
N VAL A 230 8.80 15.83 6.86
CA VAL A 230 8.16 17.15 6.82
C VAL A 230 8.06 17.74 8.21
#